data_568d41519a921409cd9dcf050d2745fd
#
_entry.id   568d41519a921409cd9dcf050d2745fd
#
_cell.length_a   1.000
_cell.length_b   1.000
_cell.length_c   1.000
_cell.angle_alpha   90.00
_cell.angle_beta   90.00
_cell.angle_gamma   90.00
#
_symmetry.space_group_name_H-M   'P 1'
#
loop_
_entity.id
_entity.type
_entity.pdbx_description
1 polymer ?
#
loop_
_entity_poly.entity_id
_entity_poly.type
_entity_poly.pdbx_seq_one_letter_code
_entity_poly.pdbx_strand_id
1 'polypeptide(L)'
;MSDTSVNNKRIAKNTLMLYVRMLFLMAVNLYTSRVVLQALGVEDYGVYNAVAGFIAMFSMVSASISGAISRFITFVLGQGDQQKLNKVFSTALIIQIAIAILVVILVEAFGVWFLNTHMTIPEGRYVAANWVLQLALLTFIFNLWSTPYNASLIAHERMSAFAYIGIFEGSANLGVAFLILASPFDTLIYYVALMCLVALVTRIIYTVYCKRNFSECIFRWVFDRALFKEMFGFAGWNFVGSISG
;
A
#
# COMPACT_ATOMS: atom_id res chain seq x y z
N MET A 1 -34.04 -22.26 1.69
CA MET A 1 -32.96 -22.85 0.85
C MET A 1 -32.39 -21.91 -0.22
N SER A 2 -33.08 -20.84 -0.62
CA SER A 2 -32.59 -19.88 -1.64
C SER A 2 -31.46 -18.96 -1.16
N ASP A 3 -31.47 -18.56 0.09
CA ASP A 3 -30.51 -17.57 0.65
C ASP A 3 -29.09 -18.11 0.77
N THR A 4 -28.95 -19.36 1.16
CA THR A 4 -27.64 -20.04 1.29
C THR A 4 -26.96 -20.21 -0.08
N SER A 5 -27.71 -20.49 -1.14
CA SER A 5 -27.15 -20.67 -2.50
C SER A 5 -26.68 -19.34 -3.10
N VAL A 6 -27.38 -18.25 -2.84
CA VAL A 6 -26.99 -16.89 -3.27
C VAL A 6 -25.73 -16.44 -2.55
N ASN A 7 -25.66 -16.71 -1.24
CA ASN A 7 -24.50 -16.36 -0.44
C ASN A 7 -23.25 -17.16 -0.85
N ASN A 8 -23.40 -18.47 -1.11
CA ASN A 8 -22.32 -19.31 -1.60
C ASN A 8 -21.79 -18.87 -2.98
N LYS A 9 -22.65 -18.47 -3.91
CA LYS A 9 -22.25 -17.93 -5.21
C LYS A 9 -21.48 -16.61 -5.06
N ARG A 10 -21.91 -15.73 -4.14
CA ARG A 10 -21.20 -14.47 -3.85
C ARG A 10 -19.80 -14.73 -3.27
N ILE A 11 -19.70 -15.62 -2.30
CA ILE A 11 -18.42 -16.03 -1.70
C ILE A 11 -17.50 -16.63 -2.76
N ALA A 12 -17.99 -17.59 -3.56
CA ALA A 12 -17.21 -18.24 -4.61
C ALA A 12 -16.71 -17.23 -5.66
N LYS A 13 -17.57 -16.28 -6.08
CA LYS A 13 -17.17 -15.21 -7.00
C LYS A 13 -16.09 -14.32 -6.41
N ASN A 14 -16.23 -13.88 -5.16
CA ASN A 14 -15.27 -13.04 -4.48
C ASN A 14 -13.91 -13.74 -4.34
N THR A 15 -13.94 -15.00 -3.94
CA THR A 15 -12.73 -15.84 -3.83
C THR A 15 -12.05 -16.02 -5.18
N LEU A 16 -12.81 -16.36 -6.23
CA LEU A 16 -12.27 -16.51 -7.58
C LEU A 16 -11.60 -15.22 -8.08
N MET A 17 -12.22 -14.07 -7.86
CA MET A 17 -11.65 -12.78 -8.26
C MET A 17 -10.33 -12.48 -7.54
N LEU A 18 -10.21 -12.84 -6.26
CA LEU A 18 -8.97 -12.68 -5.51
C LEU A 18 -7.87 -13.62 -6.03
N TYR A 19 -8.21 -14.88 -6.35
CA TYR A 19 -7.23 -15.82 -6.95
C TYR A 19 -6.77 -15.35 -8.32
N VAL A 20 -7.68 -14.94 -9.20
CA VAL A 20 -7.34 -14.42 -10.54
C VAL A 20 -6.41 -13.21 -10.40
N ARG A 21 -6.74 -12.25 -9.52
CA ARG A 21 -5.86 -11.12 -9.22
C ARG A 21 -4.48 -11.57 -8.74
N MET A 22 -4.42 -12.50 -7.78
CA MET A 22 -3.17 -12.96 -7.19
C MET A 22 -2.27 -13.63 -8.25
N LEU A 23 -2.82 -14.54 -9.04
CA LEU A 23 -2.09 -15.23 -10.12
C LEU A 23 -1.61 -14.25 -11.19
N PHE A 24 -2.48 -13.31 -11.60
CA PHE A 24 -2.11 -12.26 -12.55
C PHE A 24 -0.95 -11.42 -12.03
N LEU A 25 -1.06 -10.90 -10.80
CA LEU A 25 0.00 -10.07 -10.20
C LEU A 25 1.30 -10.85 -10.02
N MET A 26 1.24 -12.12 -9.66
CA MET A 26 2.43 -12.97 -9.54
C MET A 26 3.13 -13.11 -10.88
N ALA A 27 2.41 -13.42 -11.95
CA ALA A 27 2.96 -13.56 -13.30
C ALA A 27 3.56 -12.22 -13.80
N VAL A 28 2.82 -11.12 -13.61
CA VAL A 28 3.26 -9.78 -13.99
C VAL A 28 4.50 -9.37 -13.21
N ASN A 29 4.54 -9.58 -11.90
CA ASN A 29 5.69 -9.20 -11.06
C ASN A 29 6.97 -9.99 -11.45
N LEU A 30 6.84 -11.28 -11.71
CA LEU A 30 7.98 -12.10 -12.19
C LEU A 30 8.53 -11.58 -13.52
N TYR A 31 7.65 -11.25 -14.44
CA TYR A 31 8.07 -10.73 -15.74
C TYR A 31 8.65 -9.31 -15.63
N THR A 32 7.99 -8.43 -14.86
CA THR A 32 8.44 -7.07 -14.59
C THR A 32 9.83 -7.04 -13.95
N SER A 33 10.09 -7.88 -12.96
CA SER A 33 11.40 -7.95 -12.30
C SER A 33 12.52 -8.28 -13.29
N ARG A 34 12.27 -9.18 -14.26
CA ARG A 34 13.22 -9.52 -15.31
C ARG A 34 13.49 -8.33 -16.24
N VAL A 35 12.43 -7.65 -16.70
CA VAL A 35 12.56 -6.49 -17.61
C VAL A 35 13.29 -5.35 -16.91
N VAL A 36 12.94 -5.06 -15.65
CA VAL A 36 13.57 -3.99 -14.87
C VAL A 36 15.05 -4.29 -14.62
N LEU A 37 15.41 -5.55 -14.29
CA LEU A 37 16.80 -5.94 -14.12
C LEU A 37 17.60 -5.77 -15.41
N GLN A 38 17.02 -6.08 -16.56
CA GLN A 38 17.67 -5.87 -17.87
C GLN A 38 17.84 -4.39 -18.21
N ALA A 39 16.86 -3.56 -17.83
CA ALA A 39 16.88 -2.13 -18.14
C ALA A 39 17.80 -1.32 -17.21
N LEU A 40 17.80 -1.63 -15.92
CA LEU A 40 18.63 -0.94 -14.91
C LEU A 40 20.05 -1.47 -14.84
N GLY A 41 20.25 -2.75 -15.18
CA GLY A 41 21.49 -3.46 -14.87
C GLY A 41 21.57 -3.87 -13.40
N VAL A 42 22.62 -4.65 -13.07
CA VAL A 42 22.77 -5.27 -11.74
C VAL A 42 23.01 -4.21 -10.65
N GLU A 43 23.80 -3.19 -10.95
CA GLU A 43 24.17 -2.15 -9.98
C GLU A 43 22.97 -1.31 -9.55
N ASP A 44 22.25 -0.70 -10.50
CA ASP A 44 21.11 0.17 -10.21
C ASP A 44 19.93 -0.63 -9.65
N TYR A 45 19.72 -1.85 -10.13
CA TYR A 45 18.72 -2.76 -9.56
C TYR A 45 19.07 -3.15 -8.12
N GLY A 46 20.37 -3.31 -7.81
CA GLY A 46 20.86 -3.52 -6.45
C GLY A 46 20.58 -2.33 -5.53
N VAL A 47 20.90 -1.11 -5.99
CA VAL A 47 20.60 0.14 -5.25
C VAL A 47 19.10 0.28 -5.00
N TYR A 48 18.27 0.05 -6.02
CA TYR A 48 16.81 0.09 -5.88
C TYR A 48 16.31 -0.90 -4.82
N ASN A 49 16.73 -2.16 -4.89
CA ASN A 49 16.26 -3.18 -3.94
C ASN A 49 16.75 -2.93 -2.52
N ALA A 50 17.95 -2.42 -2.34
CA ALA A 50 18.48 -2.10 -1.02
C ALA A 50 17.68 -0.96 -0.36
N VAL A 51 17.39 0.12 -1.10
CA VAL A 51 16.59 1.24 -0.62
C VAL A 51 15.12 0.84 -0.42
N ALA A 52 14.53 0.13 -1.40
CA ALA A 52 13.16 -0.37 -1.29
C ALA A 52 12.99 -1.36 -0.13
N GLY A 53 13.99 -2.22 0.11
CA GLY A 53 14.02 -3.14 1.25
C GLY A 53 14.03 -2.41 2.60
N PHE A 54 14.80 -1.31 2.71
CA PHE A 54 14.79 -0.47 3.90
C PHE A 54 13.40 0.12 4.19
N ILE A 55 12.72 0.66 3.17
CA ILE A 55 11.35 1.17 3.30
C ILE A 55 10.36 0.03 3.59
N ALA A 56 10.56 -1.16 3.01
CA ALA A 56 9.69 -2.32 3.22
C ALA A 56 9.63 -2.79 4.68
N MET A 57 10.67 -2.54 5.49
CA MET A 57 10.64 -2.85 6.93
C MET A 57 9.49 -2.13 7.66
N PHE A 58 9.18 -0.90 7.25
CA PHE A 58 8.05 -0.14 7.82
C PHE A 58 6.68 -0.69 7.37
N SER A 59 6.65 -1.43 6.27
CA SER A 59 5.40 -2.02 5.75
C SER A 59 4.83 -3.11 6.67
N MET A 60 5.65 -3.79 7.46
CA MET A 60 5.20 -4.78 8.45
C MET A 60 4.33 -4.13 9.53
N VAL A 61 4.72 -2.94 10.01
CA VAL A 61 3.94 -2.16 10.98
C VAL A 61 2.61 -1.74 10.35
N SER A 62 2.65 -1.25 9.10
CA SER A 62 1.45 -0.86 8.36
C SER A 62 0.48 -2.02 8.15
N ALA A 63 0.98 -3.23 7.85
CA ALA A 63 0.15 -4.42 7.65
C ALA A 63 -0.65 -4.80 8.90
N SER A 64 -0.01 -4.76 10.08
CA SER A 64 -0.66 -5.05 11.37
C SER A 64 -1.80 -4.09 11.68
N ILE A 65 -1.59 -2.79 11.40
CA ILE A 65 -2.60 -1.75 11.59
C ILE A 65 -3.72 -1.87 10.56
N SER A 66 -3.38 -2.22 9.32
CA SER A 66 -4.35 -2.48 8.24
C SER A 66 -5.33 -3.59 8.61
N GLY A 67 -4.84 -4.67 9.21
CA GLY A 67 -5.67 -5.75 9.74
C GLY A 67 -6.64 -5.28 10.83
N ALA A 68 -6.15 -4.46 11.76
CA ALA A 68 -6.99 -3.84 12.80
C ALA A 68 -8.09 -2.97 12.17
N ILE A 69 -7.72 -2.06 11.25
CA ILE A 69 -8.68 -1.18 10.56
C ILE A 69 -9.77 -1.99 9.87
N SER A 70 -9.40 -3.01 9.09
CA SER A 70 -10.35 -3.87 8.38
C SER A 70 -11.34 -4.55 9.34
N ARG A 71 -10.85 -5.07 10.47
CA ARG A 71 -11.71 -5.70 11.50
C ARG A 71 -12.70 -4.70 12.09
N PHE A 72 -12.23 -3.50 12.50
CA PHE A 72 -13.11 -2.50 13.12
C PHE A 72 -14.17 -1.98 12.14
N ILE A 73 -13.79 -1.70 10.89
CA ILE A 73 -14.74 -1.28 9.84
C ILE A 73 -15.79 -2.37 9.62
N THR A 74 -15.37 -3.64 9.45
CA THR A 74 -16.29 -4.77 9.22
C THR A 74 -17.25 -4.97 10.39
N PHE A 75 -16.74 -4.88 11.63
CA PHE A 75 -17.54 -5.04 12.83
C PHE A 75 -18.61 -3.96 12.97
N VAL A 76 -18.23 -2.68 12.82
CA VAL A 76 -19.17 -1.56 12.94
C VAL A 76 -20.14 -1.50 11.76
N LEU A 77 -19.69 -1.89 10.56
CA LEU A 77 -20.57 -2.04 9.39
C LEU A 77 -21.68 -3.07 9.67
N GLY A 78 -21.33 -4.21 10.29
CA GLY A 78 -22.30 -5.23 10.70
C GLY A 78 -23.29 -4.75 11.77
N GLN A 79 -22.96 -3.73 12.56
CA GLN A 79 -23.86 -3.10 13.54
C GLN A 79 -24.84 -2.10 12.89
N GLY A 80 -24.59 -1.63 11.66
CA GLY A 80 -25.42 -0.64 10.95
C GLY A 80 -25.29 0.79 11.49
N ASP A 81 -24.33 1.07 12.40
CA ASP A 81 -24.09 2.40 12.95
C ASP A 81 -23.19 3.24 12.03
N GLN A 82 -23.82 4.00 11.15
CA GLN A 82 -23.15 4.84 10.16
C GLN A 82 -22.32 5.97 10.82
N GLN A 83 -22.74 6.50 11.97
CA GLN A 83 -21.97 7.56 12.64
C GLN A 83 -20.69 7.00 13.24
N LYS A 84 -20.78 5.83 13.89
CA LYS A 84 -19.63 5.14 14.44
C LYS A 84 -18.68 4.68 13.34
N LEU A 85 -19.21 4.20 12.20
CA LEU A 85 -18.43 3.78 11.05
C LEU A 85 -17.58 4.94 10.49
N ASN A 86 -18.17 6.12 10.34
CA ASN A 86 -17.43 7.31 9.90
C ASN A 86 -16.35 7.74 10.92
N LYS A 87 -16.62 7.59 12.24
CA LYS A 87 -15.60 7.83 13.28
C LYS A 87 -14.44 6.86 13.18
N VAL A 88 -14.71 5.55 12.99
CA VAL A 88 -13.67 4.53 12.80
C VAL A 88 -12.83 4.84 11.57
N PHE A 89 -13.46 5.15 10.44
CA PHE A 89 -12.75 5.50 9.21
C PHE A 89 -11.88 6.75 9.37
N SER A 90 -12.41 7.81 10.00
CA SER A 90 -11.66 9.05 10.22
C SER A 90 -10.51 8.86 11.21
N THR A 91 -10.72 8.09 12.29
CA THR A 91 -9.66 7.73 13.25
C THR A 91 -8.57 6.90 12.57
N ALA A 92 -8.94 5.94 11.69
CA ALA A 92 -8.00 5.15 10.92
C ALA A 92 -7.13 6.02 10.00
N LEU A 93 -7.71 7.00 9.31
CA LEU A 93 -6.94 7.97 8.51
C LEU A 93 -5.96 8.78 9.36
N ILE A 94 -6.38 9.26 10.53
CA ILE A 94 -5.51 10.01 11.45
C ILE A 94 -4.34 9.13 11.91
N ILE A 95 -4.60 7.86 12.24
CA ILE A 95 -3.55 6.91 12.60
C ILE A 95 -2.53 6.76 11.46
N GLN A 96 -3.00 6.58 10.22
CA GLN A 96 -2.12 6.42 9.06
C GLN A 96 -1.29 7.68 8.78
N ILE A 97 -1.88 8.88 8.96
CA ILE A 97 -1.15 10.14 8.83
C ILE A 97 -0.08 10.26 9.93
N ALA A 98 -0.40 9.91 11.18
CA ALA A 98 0.57 9.94 12.27
C ALA A 98 1.74 8.97 12.02
N ILE A 99 1.47 7.78 11.50
CA ILE A 99 2.50 6.81 11.11
C ILE A 99 3.32 7.33 9.95
N ALA A 100 2.70 7.93 8.94
CA ALA A 100 3.41 8.53 7.82
C ALA A 100 4.40 9.59 8.29
N ILE A 101 3.98 10.50 9.17
CA ILE A 101 4.84 11.54 9.74
C ILE A 101 5.99 10.91 10.54
N LEU A 102 5.70 9.92 11.39
CA LEU A 102 6.73 9.21 12.15
C LEU A 102 7.76 8.56 11.24
N VAL A 103 7.32 7.83 10.19
CA VAL A 103 8.22 7.17 9.25
C VAL A 103 9.03 8.18 8.45
N VAL A 104 8.45 9.30 8.02
CA VAL A 104 9.18 10.39 7.37
C VAL A 104 10.31 10.88 8.27
N ILE A 105 10.03 11.20 9.54
CA ILE A 105 11.05 11.66 10.49
C ILE A 105 12.15 10.61 10.67
N LEU A 106 11.79 9.34 10.80
CA LEU A 106 12.77 8.26 10.96
C LEU A 106 13.62 8.06 9.70
N VAL A 107 13.02 8.08 8.52
CA VAL A 107 13.75 7.91 7.26
C VAL A 107 14.64 9.11 6.97
N GLU A 108 14.19 10.34 7.23
CA GLU A 108 15.03 11.53 7.05
C GLU A 108 16.20 11.57 8.05
N ALA A 109 15.95 11.22 9.33
CA ALA A 109 16.97 11.26 10.35
C ALA A 109 17.97 10.10 10.21
N PHE A 110 17.49 8.89 10.04
CA PHE A 110 18.33 7.68 10.06
C PHE A 110 18.56 7.09 8.68
N GLY A 111 17.55 7.11 7.78
CA GLY A 111 17.65 6.51 6.46
C GLY A 111 18.65 7.23 5.57
N VAL A 112 18.61 8.57 5.53
CA VAL A 112 19.55 9.38 4.77
C VAL A 112 20.97 9.24 5.32
N TRP A 113 21.12 9.25 6.64
CA TRP A 113 22.42 9.02 7.27
C TRP A 113 22.96 7.62 6.97
N PHE A 114 22.14 6.58 7.13
CA PHE A 114 22.53 5.19 6.87
C PHE A 114 22.89 4.96 5.40
N LEU A 115 22.11 5.51 4.47
CA LEU A 115 22.36 5.40 3.04
C LEU A 115 23.71 6.02 2.65
N ASN A 116 24.04 7.20 3.19
CA ASN A 116 25.24 7.93 2.81
C ASN A 116 26.52 7.48 3.55
N THR A 117 26.40 6.73 4.68
CA THR A 117 27.56 6.35 5.51
C THR A 117 27.82 4.86 5.59
N HIS A 118 26.78 4.02 5.50
CA HIS A 118 26.89 2.58 5.75
C HIS A 118 26.57 1.71 4.54
N MET A 119 25.83 2.25 3.55
CA MET A 119 25.52 1.50 2.34
C MET A 119 26.68 1.59 1.34
N THR A 120 27.08 0.44 0.81
CA THR A 120 28.05 0.38 -0.29
C THR A 120 27.34 0.68 -1.61
N ILE A 121 27.37 1.96 -2.00
CA ILE A 121 26.77 2.45 -3.24
C ILE A 121 27.89 2.75 -4.22
N PRO A 122 27.77 2.36 -5.51
CA PRO A 122 28.76 2.67 -6.53
C PRO A 122 29.06 4.18 -6.61
N GLU A 123 30.33 4.53 -6.87
CA GLU A 123 30.73 5.92 -7.01
C GLU A 123 29.92 6.62 -8.11
N GLY A 124 29.41 7.81 -7.79
CA GLY A 124 28.53 8.56 -8.70
C GLY A 124 27.04 8.23 -8.61
N ARG A 125 26.60 7.18 -7.88
CA ARG A 125 25.19 6.80 -7.75
C ARG A 125 24.52 7.30 -6.46
N TYR A 126 25.22 7.97 -5.57
CA TYR A 126 24.68 8.50 -4.31
C TYR A 126 23.49 9.46 -4.51
N VAL A 127 23.58 10.33 -5.51
CA VAL A 127 22.48 11.27 -5.83
C VAL A 127 21.24 10.51 -6.28
N ALA A 128 21.41 9.53 -7.17
CA ALA A 128 20.30 8.68 -7.63
C ALA A 128 19.69 7.88 -6.48
N ALA A 129 20.51 7.30 -5.60
CA ALA A 129 20.04 6.55 -4.43
C ALA A 129 19.24 7.41 -3.44
N ASN A 130 19.66 8.67 -3.21
CA ASN A 130 18.88 9.61 -2.40
C ASN A 130 17.53 9.95 -3.06
N TRP A 131 17.47 10.17 -4.38
CA TRP A 131 16.19 10.34 -5.07
C TRP A 131 15.31 9.11 -4.98
N VAL A 132 15.88 7.91 -5.10
CA VAL A 132 15.15 6.65 -4.91
C VAL A 132 14.57 6.56 -3.51
N LEU A 133 15.33 6.93 -2.46
CA LEU A 133 14.85 6.94 -1.08
C LEU A 133 13.64 7.87 -0.91
N GLN A 134 13.73 9.11 -1.42
CA GLN A 134 12.65 10.09 -1.30
C GLN A 134 11.38 9.65 -2.06
N LEU A 135 11.53 9.16 -3.28
CA LEU A 135 10.40 8.69 -4.09
C LEU A 135 9.78 7.40 -3.54
N ALA A 136 10.60 6.49 -3.00
CA ALA A 136 10.10 5.29 -2.32
C ALA A 136 9.34 5.64 -1.03
N LEU A 137 9.84 6.61 -0.25
CA LEU A 137 9.16 7.14 0.92
C LEU A 137 7.82 7.76 0.56
N LEU A 138 7.76 8.57 -0.50
CA LEU A 138 6.51 9.16 -1.00
C LEU A 138 5.52 8.09 -1.45
N THR A 139 5.98 7.07 -2.15
CA THR A 139 5.17 5.89 -2.54
C THR A 139 4.61 5.18 -1.31
N PHE A 140 5.41 5.01 -0.26
CA PHE A 140 4.98 4.44 1.00
C PHE A 140 3.88 5.27 1.67
N ILE A 141 4.00 6.60 1.70
CA ILE A 141 2.98 7.51 2.22
C ILE A 141 1.66 7.34 1.46
N PHE A 142 1.70 7.25 0.13
CA PHE A 142 0.51 6.98 -0.67
C PHE A 142 -0.13 5.63 -0.33
N ASN A 143 0.67 4.61 -0.07
CA ASN A 143 0.19 3.30 0.38
C ASN A 143 -0.52 3.40 1.73
N LEU A 144 0.04 4.10 2.72
CA LEU A 144 -0.58 4.34 4.01
C LEU A 144 -1.92 5.06 3.87
N TRP A 145 -1.98 6.11 3.06
CA TRP A 145 -3.21 6.85 2.81
C TRP A 145 -4.34 5.97 2.28
N SER A 146 -4.03 4.99 1.43
CA SER A 146 -5.06 4.13 0.83
C SER A 146 -5.55 3.00 1.74
N THR A 147 -4.88 2.72 2.83
CA THR A 147 -5.19 1.60 3.73
C THR A 147 -6.64 1.60 4.23
N PRO A 148 -7.22 2.71 4.77
CA PRO A 148 -8.61 2.72 5.20
C PRO A 148 -9.61 2.53 4.06
N TYR A 149 -9.30 3.03 2.86
CA TYR A 149 -10.14 2.83 1.68
C TYR A 149 -10.14 1.36 1.22
N ASN A 150 -8.97 0.71 1.22
CA ASN A 150 -8.86 -0.72 0.93
C ASN A 150 -9.64 -1.55 1.97
N ALA A 151 -9.54 -1.19 3.25
CA ALA A 151 -10.28 -1.85 4.33
C ALA A 151 -11.80 -1.71 4.14
N SER A 152 -12.30 -0.53 3.72
CA SER A 152 -13.72 -0.31 3.42
C SER A 152 -14.18 -1.15 2.23
N LEU A 153 -13.37 -1.27 1.16
CA LEU A 153 -13.67 -2.15 0.01
C LEU A 153 -13.84 -3.61 0.42
N ILE A 154 -12.95 -4.09 1.28
CA ILE A 154 -12.98 -5.46 1.80
C ILE A 154 -14.20 -5.66 2.70
N ALA A 155 -14.48 -4.71 3.61
CA ALA A 155 -15.62 -4.78 4.53
C ALA A 155 -16.96 -4.80 3.80
N HIS A 156 -17.10 -4.03 2.71
CA HIS A 156 -18.28 -4.03 1.84
C HIS A 156 -18.31 -5.17 0.80
N GLU A 157 -17.38 -6.12 0.90
CA GLU A 157 -17.27 -7.26 -0.01
C GLU A 157 -17.16 -6.88 -1.51
N ARG A 158 -16.65 -5.69 -1.82
CA ARG A 158 -16.45 -5.23 -3.20
C ARG A 158 -15.14 -5.77 -3.80
N MET A 159 -14.96 -7.10 -3.73
CA MET A 159 -13.73 -7.79 -4.15
C MET A 159 -13.46 -7.63 -5.65
N SER A 160 -14.48 -7.48 -6.48
CA SER A 160 -14.29 -7.21 -7.90
C SER A 160 -13.61 -5.86 -8.16
N ALA A 161 -14.05 -4.79 -7.47
CA ALA A 161 -13.40 -3.48 -7.59
C ALA A 161 -11.95 -3.52 -7.09
N PHE A 162 -11.71 -4.17 -5.96
CA PHE A 162 -10.38 -4.38 -5.41
C PHE A 162 -9.47 -5.15 -6.38
N ALA A 163 -10.00 -6.20 -7.04
CA ALA A 163 -9.27 -6.97 -8.03
C ALA A 163 -8.93 -6.15 -9.28
N TYR A 164 -9.90 -5.41 -9.84
CA TYR A 164 -9.68 -4.60 -11.05
C TYR A 164 -8.67 -3.47 -10.82
N ILE A 165 -8.74 -2.78 -9.68
CA ILE A 165 -7.77 -1.72 -9.36
C ILE A 165 -6.37 -2.32 -9.17
N GLY A 166 -6.25 -3.50 -8.53
CA GLY A 166 -4.97 -4.18 -8.40
C GLY A 166 -4.40 -4.68 -9.74
N ILE A 167 -5.25 -5.19 -10.64
CA ILE A 167 -4.85 -5.58 -12.00
C ILE A 167 -4.38 -4.35 -12.79
N PHE A 168 -5.10 -3.22 -12.69
CA PHE A 168 -4.67 -1.95 -13.29
C PHE A 168 -3.28 -1.53 -12.77
N GLU A 169 -3.07 -1.53 -11.44
CA GLU A 169 -1.79 -1.20 -10.82
C GLU A 169 -0.65 -2.10 -11.34
N GLY A 170 -0.86 -3.42 -11.36
CA GLY A 170 0.12 -4.38 -11.88
C GLY A 170 0.42 -4.17 -13.37
N SER A 171 -0.61 -3.94 -14.19
CA SER A 171 -0.45 -3.66 -15.63
C SER A 171 0.28 -2.34 -15.88
N ALA A 172 -0.01 -1.31 -15.08
CA ALA A 172 0.68 -0.03 -15.15
C ALA A 172 2.17 -0.16 -14.77
N ASN A 173 2.48 -0.94 -13.72
CA ASN A 173 3.86 -1.23 -13.32
C ASN A 173 4.63 -1.99 -14.41
N LEU A 174 3.98 -2.93 -15.09
CA LEU A 174 4.56 -3.58 -16.27
C LEU A 174 4.79 -2.59 -17.41
N GLY A 175 3.85 -1.67 -17.66
CA GLY A 175 3.99 -0.59 -18.62
C GLY A 175 5.20 0.31 -18.31
N VAL A 176 5.40 0.66 -17.04
CA VAL A 176 6.58 1.38 -16.57
C VAL A 176 7.86 0.64 -16.90
N ALA A 177 7.91 -0.69 -16.67
CA ALA A 177 9.09 -1.49 -16.98
C ALA A 177 9.46 -1.48 -18.48
N PHE A 178 8.49 -1.35 -19.37
CA PHE A 178 8.77 -1.16 -20.80
C PHE A 178 9.17 0.29 -21.14
N LEU A 179 8.56 1.27 -20.49
CA LEU A 179 8.88 2.69 -20.75
C LEU A 179 10.33 3.04 -20.39
N ILE A 180 10.90 2.42 -19.37
CA ILE A 180 12.28 2.68 -18.95
C ILE A 180 13.32 2.19 -19.97
N LEU A 181 12.98 1.22 -20.84
CA LEU A 181 13.88 0.74 -21.90
C LEU A 181 14.16 1.84 -22.96
N ALA A 182 13.26 2.81 -23.08
CA ALA A 182 13.38 3.92 -24.03
C ALA A 182 13.68 5.27 -23.31
N SER A 183 14.12 5.24 -22.04
CA SER A 183 14.34 6.44 -21.26
C SER A 183 15.53 7.27 -21.76
N PRO A 184 15.36 8.59 -21.98
CA PRO A 184 16.46 9.50 -22.27
C PRO A 184 17.17 10.05 -21.01
N PHE A 185 16.65 9.74 -19.82
CA PHE A 185 17.12 10.21 -18.52
C PHE A 185 17.83 9.09 -17.73
N ASP A 186 18.32 9.43 -16.54
CA ASP A 186 18.81 8.42 -15.60
C ASP A 186 17.70 7.36 -15.33
N THR A 187 17.95 6.14 -15.79
CA THR A 187 16.96 5.07 -15.84
C THR A 187 16.42 4.71 -14.47
N LEU A 188 17.28 4.78 -13.44
CA LEU A 188 16.91 4.47 -12.06
C LEU A 188 15.93 5.50 -11.49
N ILE A 189 16.25 6.79 -11.59
CA ILE A 189 15.39 7.88 -11.09
C ILE A 189 14.07 7.88 -11.87
N TYR A 190 14.13 7.72 -13.19
CA TYR A 190 12.94 7.70 -14.05
C TYR A 190 12.02 6.54 -13.70
N TYR A 191 12.58 5.34 -13.46
CA TYR A 191 11.83 4.17 -13.01
C TYR A 191 11.05 4.44 -11.72
N VAL A 192 11.73 4.91 -10.68
CA VAL A 192 11.09 5.12 -9.37
C VAL A 192 10.10 6.26 -9.40
N ALA A 193 10.35 7.31 -10.20
CA ALA A 193 9.40 8.40 -10.40
C ALA A 193 8.10 7.92 -11.07
N LEU A 194 8.20 7.09 -12.10
CA LEU A 194 7.02 6.49 -12.74
C LEU A 194 6.27 5.54 -11.81
N MET A 195 6.98 4.74 -11.01
CA MET A 195 6.36 3.87 -9.99
C MET A 195 5.61 4.70 -8.94
N CYS A 196 6.18 5.81 -8.50
CA CYS A 196 5.53 6.76 -7.60
C CYS A 196 4.26 7.37 -8.23
N LEU A 197 4.32 7.71 -9.52
CA LEU A 197 3.15 8.22 -10.27
C LEU A 197 2.04 7.16 -10.37
N VAL A 198 2.38 5.91 -10.68
CA VAL A 198 1.40 4.80 -10.71
C VAL A 198 0.77 4.61 -9.33
N ALA A 199 1.57 4.64 -8.26
CA ALA A 199 1.06 4.58 -6.90
C ALA A 199 0.07 5.72 -6.62
N LEU A 200 0.42 6.96 -6.94
CA LEU A 200 -0.47 8.12 -6.77
C LEU A 200 -1.79 7.95 -7.52
N VAL A 201 -1.75 7.59 -8.81
CA VAL A 201 -2.94 7.38 -9.63
C VAL A 201 -3.83 6.28 -9.04
N THR A 202 -3.23 5.16 -8.64
CA THR A 202 -3.97 4.05 -8.02
C THR A 202 -4.65 4.50 -6.71
N ARG A 203 -3.99 5.32 -5.89
CA ARG A 203 -4.58 5.86 -4.64
C ARG A 203 -5.72 6.83 -4.92
N ILE A 204 -5.60 7.64 -5.94
CA ILE A 204 -6.71 8.51 -6.39
C ILE A 204 -7.91 7.66 -6.81
N ILE A 205 -7.69 6.58 -7.58
CA ILE A 205 -8.75 5.67 -8.01
C ILE A 205 -9.46 5.04 -6.79
N TYR A 206 -8.72 4.50 -5.80
CA TYR A 206 -9.29 3.96 -4.57
C TYR A 206 -10.12 5.01 -3.82
N THR A 207 -9.56 6.20 -3.64
CA THR A 207 -10.21 7.29 -2.92
C THR A 207 -11.50 7.73 -3.61
N VAL A 208 -11.47 7.95 -4.93
CA VAL A 208 -12.64 8.37 -5.72
C VAL A 208 -13.71 7.29 -5.73
N TYR A 209 -13.32 6.03 -5.93
CA TYR A 209 -14.25 4.91 -5.91
C TYR A 209 -14.96 4.79 -4.56
N CYS A 210 -14.20 4.79 -3.45
CA CYS A 210 -14.78 4.67 -2.12
C CYS A 210 -15.67 5.86 -1.75
N LYS A 211 -15.23 7.09 -2.02
CA LYS A 211 -16.06 8.28 -1.75
C LYS A 211 -17.37 8.33 -2.52
N ARG A 212 -17.41 7.72 -3.73
CA ARG A 212 -18.64 7.66 -4.54
C ARG A 212 -19.61 6.56 -4.11
N ASN A 213 -19.09 5.48 -3.53
CA ASN A 213 -19.90 4.30 -3.22
C ASN A 213 -20.19 4.12 -1.73
N PHE A 214 -19.41 4.74 -0.83
CA PHE A 214 -19.49 4.54 0.60
C PHE A 214 -19.58 5.87 1.34
N SER A 215 -20.65 6.06 2.09
CA SER A 215 -20.94 7.32 2.80
C SER A 215 -19.99 7.60 3.97
N GLU A 216 -19.38 6.56 4.54
CA GLU A 216 -18.39 6.67 5.62
C GLU A 216 -17.03 7.14 5.13
N CYS A 217 -16.69 6.99 3.86
CA CYS A 217 -15.39 7.37 3.28
C CYS A 217 -15.21 8.89 3.12
N ILE A 218 -15.99 9.68 3.83
CA ILE A 218 -15.86 11.14 3.93
C ILE A 218 -15.10 11.44 5.22
N PHE A 219 -13.89 11.97 5.07
CA PHE A 219 -13.09 12.39 6.23
C PHE A 219 -13.81 13.47 7.02
N ARG A 220 -13.98 13.24 8.32
CA ARG A 220 -14.42 14.23 9.30
C ARG A 220 -13.33 14.36 10.35
N TRP A 221 -13.02 15.57 10.75
CA TRP A 221 -12.02 15.83 11.79
C TRP A 221 -12.57 15.46 13.17
N VAL A 222 -12.83 14.15 13.36
CA VAL A 222 -13.32 13.58 14.61
C VAL A 222 -12.30 12.54 15.06
N PHE A 223 -11.61 12.84 16.16
CA PHE A 223 -10.68 11.91 16.79
C PHE A 223 -11.34 11.32 18.05
N ASP A 224 -11.52 10.01 18.03
CA ASP A 224 -12.04 9.27 19.20
C ASP A 224 -10.86 8.55 19.88
N ARG A 225 -10.49 9.07 21.07
CA ARG A 225 -9.35 8.56 21.85
C ARG A 225 -9.56 7.12 22.33
N ALA A 226 -10.80 6.72 22.58
CA ALA A 226 -11.11 5.37 23.02
C ALA A 226 -10.92 4.38 21.85
N LEU A 227 -11.47 4.71 20.68
CA LEU A 227 -11.27 3.94 19.45
C LEU A 227 -9.79 3.88 19.05
N PHE A 228 -9.06 4.99 19.15
CA PHE A 228 -7.62 5.01 18.88
C PHE A 228 -6.86 4.01 19.76
N LYS A 229 -7.11 4.04 21.08
CA LYS A 229 -6.44 3.13 22.04
C LYS A 229 -6.78 1.68 21.77
N GLU A 230 -8.02 1.38 21.42
CA GLU A 230 -8.50 0.03 21.11
C GLU A 230 -7.88 -0.49 19.80
N MET A 231 -7.90 0.32 18.74
CA MET A 231 -7.31 -0.03 17.44
C MET A 231 -5.79 -0.21 17.53
N PHE A 232 -5.12 0.68 18.25
CA PHE A 232 -3.67 0.63 18.41
C PHE A 232 -3.24 -0.55 19.30
N GLY A 233 -3.98 -0.83 20.36
CA GLY A 233 -3.75 -2.00 21.22
C GLY A 233 -3.90 -3.32 20.46
N PHE A 234 -4.95 -3.42 19.63
CA PHE A 234 -5.17 -4.60 18.80
C PHE A 234 -4.09 -4.75 17.70
N ALA A 235 -3.67 -3.65 17.08
CA ALA A 235 -2.60 -3.66 16.10
C ALA A 235 -1.26 -4.09 16.71
N GLY A 236 -0.94 -3.62 17.93
CA GLY A 236 0.24 -4.03 18.65
C GLY A 236 0.24 -5.53 18.96
N TRP A 237 -0.89 -6.08 19.37
CA TRP A 237 -1.03 -7.54 19.61
C TRP A 237 -0.86 -8.34 18.31
N ASN A 238 -1.46 -7.88 17.22
CA ASN A 238 -1.28 -8.50 15.90
C ASN A 238 0.18 -8.45 15.43
N PHE A 239 0.88 -7.34 15.69
CA PHE A 239 2.29 -7.20 15.34
C PHE A 239 3.16 -8.23 16.06
N VAL A 240 2.95 -8.39 17.38
CA VAL A 240 3.67 -9.41 18.17
C VAL A 240 3.34 -10.82 17.66
N GLY A 241 2.06 -11.10 17.35
CA GLY A 241 1.64 -12.37 16.77
C GLY A 241 2.29 -12.66 15.40
N SER A 242 2.49 -11.63 14.57
CA SER A 242 3.13 -11.78 13.24
C SER A 242 4.64 -12.02 13.31
N ILE A 243 5.30 -11.65 14.41
CA ILE A 243 6.74 -11.91 14.62
C ILE A 243 6.97 -13.32 15.19
N SER A 244 5.99 -13.86 15.91
CA SER A 244 6.10 -15.15 16.59
C SER A 244 5.68 -16.37 15.75
N GLY A 245 5.17 -16.19 14.55
CA GLY A 245 4.76 -17.24 13.59
C GLY A 245 5.60 -17.24 12.36
#